data_4066c9d18a41208e88a7195ab96a6753
#
_entry.id   4066c9d18a41208e88a7195ab96a6753
#
_cell.length_a   1.000
_cell.length_b   1.000
_cell.length_c   1.000
_cell.angle_alpha   90.00
_cell.angle_beta   90.00
_cell.angle_gamma   90.00
#
_symmetry.space_group_name_H-M   'P 1'
#
loop_
_entity.id
_entity.type
_entity.pdbx_description
1 polymer ?
#
loop_
_entity_poly.entity_id
_entity_poly.type
_entity_poly.pdbx_seq_one_letter_code
_entity_poly.pdbx_strand_id
1 'polypeptide(L)'
;MHFLLHCWLAILIFCSLDYYFLQETLQHYPENVINPIFLSSDLIVKLKNQVWDNGNAIFQPTSFQISNISSGTGAKNVVPGHLDMLFNFRFSTESTESSLRKEFESIVDSLDFDYEIEWNLSGLPYLTTENTLKDIVVNSIKKEAGIDADKNAKGGTSDGRFIAKMKTEIIELGPLNKTIHQIDECVSIADLELLKNIYLDVLKELN
;
A
#
# COMPACT_ATOMS: atom_id res chain seq x y z
N MET A 1 15.59 19.59 9.49
CA MET A 1 14.69 19.53 8.35
C MET A 1 15.16 18.37 7.48
N HIS A 2 14.35 17.35 7.27
CA HIS A 2 14.70 16.20 6.43
C HIS A 2 13.85 16.28 5.18
N PHE A 3 14.45 16.59 4.03
CA PHE A 3 13.79 16.36 2.75
C PHE A 3 13.85 14.87 2.45
N LEU A 4 12.69 14.27 2.23
CA LEU A 4 12.59 12.89 1.82
C LEU A 4 12.68 12.82 0.30
N LEU A 5 13.74 12.19 -0.18
CA LEU A 5 13.89 11.87 -1.59
C LEU A 5 13.25 10.50 -1.79
N HIS A 6 12.06 10.47 -2.35
CA HIS A 6 11.32 9.23 -2.52
C HIS A 6 11.58 8.65 -3.90
N CYS A 7 12.17 7.48 -3.92
CA CYS A 7 12.21 6.63 -5.10
C CYS A 7 11.21 5.50 -4.84
N TRP A 8 10.00 5.64 -5.39
CA TRP A 8 8.78 5.03 -4.82
C TRP A 8 8.36 3.73 -5.39
N LEU A 9 7.82 2.90 -4.52
CA LEU A 9 6.47 2.50 -4.58
C LEU A 9 5.94 1.53 -3.56
N ALA A 10 4.76 1.73 -3.10
CA ALA A 10 3.87 0.65 -2.70
C ALA A 10 2.72 0.56 -3.70
N ILE A 11 2.43 -0.64 -4.22
CA ILE A 11 1.28 -0.86 -5.07
C ILE A 11 0.14 -1.40 -4.24
N LEU A 12 -1.01 -0.80 -4.44
CA LEU A 12 -2.26 -1.27 -3.88
C LEU A 12 -2.83 -2.32 -4.83
N ILE A 13 -2.92 -3.55 -4.37
CA ILE A 13 -3.86 -4.51 -4.91
C ILE A 13 -5.11 -4.35 -4.04
N PHE A 14 -6.17 -3.76 -4.62
CA PHE A 14 -7.47 -3.74 -3.97
C PHE A 14 -8.17 -5.04 -4.31
N CYS A 15 -8.68 -5.71 -3.27
CA CYS A 15 -9.43 -6.93 -3.46
C CYS A 15 -10.69 -6.91 -2.63
N SER A 16 -11.77 -7.41 -3.17
CA SER A 16 -12.92 -7.86 -2.42
C SER A 16 -12.87 -9.38 -2.30
N LEU A 17 -13.15 -9.88 -1.14
CA LEU A 17 -13.34 -11.27 -0.87
C LEU A 17 -14.76 -11.43 -0.35
N ASP A 18 -15.61 -12.03 -1.17
CA ASP A 18 -17.02 -12.23 -0.86
C ASP A 18 -17.23 -13.70 -0.48
N TYR A 19 -17.80 -13.91 0.70
CA TYR A 19 -18.18 -15.23 1.16
C TYR A 19 -19.68 -15.40 0.99
N TYR A 20 -20.09 -16.36 0.17
CA TYR A 20 -21.49 -16.70 -0.03
C TYR A 20 -21.83 -17.99 0.73
N PHE A 21 -22.72 -17.87 1.70
CA PHE A 21 -23.44 -19.01 2.25
C PHE A 21 -24.92 -18.91 1.88
N LEU A 22 -25.48 -19.97 1.35
CA LEU A 22 -26.77 -19.97 0.69
C LEU A 22 -28.01 -19.72 1.58
N GLN A 23 -27.87 -19.51 2.90
CA GLN A 23 -28.99 -19.22 3.78
C GLN A 23 -28.63 -18.40 5.03
N GLU A 24 -29.32 -17.28 5.21
CA GLU A 24 -29.47 -16.65 6.53
C GLU A 24 -30.28 -17.59 7.43
N THR A 25 -29.71 -17.98 8.57
CA THR A 25 -30.33 -18.95 9.46
C THR A 25 -30.59 -18.34 10.84
N LEU A 26 -31.79 -18.61 11.39
CA LEU A 26 -32.12 -18.24 12.77
C LEU A 26 -31.21 -18.98 13.75
N GLN A 27 -30.74 -18.31 14.80
CA GLN A 27 -29.83 -18.86 15.84
C GLN A 27 -30.38 -20.06 16.63
N HIS A 28 -31.58 -20.56 16.35
CA HIS A 28 -32.25 -21.60 17.11
C HIS A 28 -31.70 -23.02 16.87
N TYR A 29 -30.86 -23.19 15.82
CA TYR A 29 -30.25 -24.48 15.46
C TYR A 29 -28.75 -24.27 15.16
N PRO A 30 -27.93 -24.03 16.19
CA PRO A 30 -26.53 -23.67 16.01
C PRO A 30 -25.69 -24.73 15.30
N GLU A 31 -26.11 -26.00 15.39
CA GLU A 31 -25.46 -27.15 14.74
C GLU A 31 -25.59 -27.12 13.20
N ASN A 32 -26.53 -26.37 12.68
CA ASN A 32 -26.79 -26.26 11.24
C ASN A 32 -26.30 -24.91 10.66
N VAL A 33 -25.60 -24.12 11.47
CA VAL A 33 -25.22 -22.74 11.10
C VAL A 33 -23.73 -22.63 10.86
N ILE A 34 -23.35 -22.23 9.67
CA ILE A 34 -22.00 -21.79 9.36
C ILE A 34 -21.97 -20.26 9.43
N ASN A 35 -21.20 -19.71 10.37
CA ASN A 35 -21.12 -18.27 10.56
C ASN A 35 -19.87 -17.71 9.85
N PRO A 36 -20.01 -16.93 8.76
CA PRO A 36 -18.89 -16.38 8.01
C PRO A 36 -18.00 -15.44 8.85
N ILE A 37 -18.57 -14.79 9.88
CA ILE A 37 -17.79 -13.97 10.81
C ILE A 37 -16.80 -14.83 11.60
N PHE A 38 -17.21 -16.02 12.05
CA PHE A 38 -16.31 -16.92 12.78
C PHE A 38 -15.24 -17.53 11.84
N LEU A 39 -15.63 -17.94 10.64
CA LEU A 39 -14.68 -18.42 9.64
C LEU A 39 -13.65 -17.35 9.24
N SER A 40 -14.10 -16.11 9.07
CA SER A 40 -13.19 -15.02 8.73
C SER A 40 -12.17 -14.73 9.83
N SER A 41 -12.46 -15.05 11.09
CA SER A 41 -11.53 -14.83 12.19
C SER A 41 -10.23 -15.64 12.03
N ASP A 42 -10.32 -16.88 11.61
CA ASP A 42 -9.17 -17.75 11.37
C ASP A 42 -8.35 -17.27 10.17
N LEU A 43 -9.03 -16.83 9.11
CA LEU A 43 -8.39 -16.22 7.96
C LEU A 43 -7.65 -14.94 8.35
N ILE A 44 -8.30 -14.04 9.08
CA ILE A 44 -7.70 -12.77 9.53
C ILE A 44 -6.44 -13.04 10.36
N VAL A 45 -6.48 -14.03 11.26
CA VAL A 45 -5.31 -14.40 12.07
C VAL A 45 -4.17 -14.93 11.20
N LYS A 46 -4.46 -15.78 10.21
CA LYS A 46 -3.44 -16.28 9.27
C LYS A 46 -2.84 -15.15 8.46
N LEU A 47 -3.66 -14.32 7.81
CA LEU A 47 -3.23 -13.21 6.97
C LEU A 47 -2.43 -12.14 7.75
N LYS A 48 -2.87 -11.82 8.98
CA LYS A 48 -2.17 -10.88 9.86
C LYS A 48 -0.76 -11.35 10.23
N ASN A 49 -0.56 -12.66 10.40
CA ASN A 49 0.71 -13.22 10.82
C ASN A 49 1.59 -13.66 9.63
N GLN A 50 1.08 -13.57 8.41
CA GLN A 50 1.83 -13.94 7.22
C GLN A 50 2.98 -12.95 6.98
N VAL A 51 4.16 -13.49 6.74
CA VAL A 51 5.34 -12.73 6.27
C VAL A 51 5.40 -12.88 4.76
N TRP A 52 5.03 -11.84 4.04
CA TRP A 52 4.93 -11.85 2.58
C TRP A 52 6.30 -11.78 1.89
N ASP A 53 7.22 -10.98 2.45
CA ASP A 53 8.65 -10.93 2.15
C ASP A 53 9.39 -10.17 3.27
N ASN A 54 10.69 -10.05 3.17
CA ASN A 54 11.52 -9.35 4.15
C ASN A 54 11.96 -7.95 3.68
N GLY A 55 11.47 -7.51 2.51
CA GLY A 55 11.99 -6.29 1.88
C GLY A 55 13.47 -6.38 1.51
N ASN A 56 14.08 -5.24 1.24
CA ASN A 56 15.50 -5.14 0.92
C ASN A 56 16.11 -3.83 1.45
N ALA A 57 17.32 -3.50 1.03
CA ALA A 57 18.02 -2.29 1.47
C ALA A 57 17.28 -0.97 1.14
N ILE A 58 16.36 -0.99 0.16
CA ILE A 58 15.63 0.18 -0.34
C ILE A 58 14.15 0.12 0.04
N PHE A 59 13.54 -1.04 -0.11
CA PHE A 59 12.12 -1.26 0.11
C PHE A 59 11.84 -1.92 1.45
N GLN A 60 10.78 -1.47 2.10
CA GLN A 60 10.23 -2.15 3.28
C GLN A 60 9.60 -3.49 2.87
N PRO A 61 9.44 -4.43 3.81
CA PRO A 61 8.68 -5.65 3.59
C PRO A 61 7.29 -5.37 3.04
N THR A 62 6.80 -6.25 2.20
CA THR A 62 5.42 -6.20 1.72
C THR A 62 4.46 -6.21 2.90
N SER A 63 3.52 -5.28 2.89
CA SER A 63 2.49 -5.16 3.92
C SER A 63 1.11 -5.52 3.38
N PHE A 64 0.32 -6.16 4.22
CA PHE A 64 -1.07 -6.50 3.98
C PHE A 64 -1.96 -5.77 4.98
N GLN A 65 -3.07 -5.19 4.52
CA GLN A 65 -4.04 -4.51 5.38
C GLN A 65 -5.47 -4.80 4.93
N ILE A 66 -6.32 -5.16 5.88
CA ILE A 66 -7.77 -5.18 5.68
C ILE A 66 -8.29 -3.78 5.97
N SER A 67 -8.97 -3.19 5.02
CA SER A 67 -9.49 -1.81 5.12
C SER A 67 -10.96 -1.76 5.51
N ASN A 68 -11.74 -2.77 5.11
CA ASN A 68 -13.15 -2.87 5.43
C ASN A 68 -13.59 -4.32 5.59
N ILE A 69 -14.54 -4.53 6.49
CA ILE A 69 -15.28 -5.78 6.64
C ILE A 69 -16.75 -5.43 6.83
N SER A 70 -17.62 -6.09 6.11
CA SER A 70 -19.06 -5.94 6.26
C SER A 70 -19.76 -7.30 6.24
N SER A 71 -20.76 -7.46 7.10
CA SER A 71 -21.53 -8.70 7.22
C SER A 71 -22.84 -8.44 7.96
N GLY A 72 -23.85 -9.21 7.63
CA GLY A 72 -25.12 -9.24 8.32
C GLY A 72 -26.09 -8.12 7.92
N THR A 73 -27.35 -8.29 8.30
CA THR A 73 -28.48 -7.41 7.99
C THR A 73 -28.80 -6.43 9.10
N GLY A 74 -28.09 -6.48 10.24
CA GLY A 74 -28.39 -5.71 11.45
C GLY A 74 -29.40 -6.40 12.39
N ALA A 75 -29.99 -7.52 12.01
CA ALA A 75 -30.88 -8.31 12.88
C ALA A 75 -30.06 -9.01 13.97
N LYS A 76 -30.55 -8.96 15.23
CA LYS A 76 -29.78 -9.47 16.39
C LYS A 76 -29.80 -11.00 16.53
N ASN A 77 -30.73 -11.64 15.87
CA ASN A 77 -31.02 -13.09 16.01
C ASN A 77 -30.87 -13.86 14.69
N VAL A 78 -30.17 -13.25 13.71
CA VAL A 78 -29.90 -13.87 12.40
C VAL A 78 -28.39 -13.98 12.23
N VAL A 79 -27.91 -15.16 11.88
CA VAL A 79 -26.52 -15.36 11.46
C VAL A 79 -26.42 -14.94 10.00
N PRO A 80 -25.43 -14.10 9.61
CA PRO A 80 -25.29 -13.66 8.23
C PRO A 80 -24.98 -14.81 7.28
N GLY A 81 -25.43 -14.70 6.03
CA GLY A 81 -25.15 -15.66 4.96
C GLY A 81 -23.88 -15.32 4.17
N HIS A 82 -23.30 -14.12 4.33
CA HIS A 82 -22.09 -13.70 3.64
C HIS A 82 -21.28 -12.71 4.46
N LEU A 83 -20.04 -12.51 4.05
CA LEU A 83 -19.14 -11.50 4.57
C LEU A 83 -18.28 -10.95 3.42
N ASP A 84 -18.23 -9.64 3.30
CA ASP A 84 -17.39 -8.92 2.36
C ASP A 84 -16.15 -8.37 3.07
N MET A 85 -14.99 -8.51 2.45
CA MET A 85 -13.74 -8.01 2.99
C MET A 85 -12.97 -7.26 1.91
N LEU A 86 -12.65 -5.99 2.17
CA LEU A 86 -11.75 -5.21 1.33
C LEU A 86 -10.36 -5.20 1.94
N PHE A 87 -9.37 -5.53 1.17
CA PHE A 87 -7.99 -5.54 1.62
C PHE A 87 -7.03 -5.01 0.54
N ASN A 88 -5.80 -4.73 0.94
CA ASN A 88 -4.77 -4.28 0.02
C ASN A 88 -3.39 -4.79 0.40
N PHE A 89 -2.56 -4.92 -0.61
CA PHE A 89 -1.12 -5.13 -0.47
C PHE A 89 -0.37 -3.86 -0.87
N ARG A 90 0.69 -3.59 -0.12
CA ARG A 90 1.77 -2.69 -0.53
C ARG A 90 3.02 -3.53 -0.65
N PHE A 91 3.48 -3.73 -1.88
CA PHE A 91 4.55 -4.67 -2.14
C PHE A 91 5.76 -4.03 -2.82
N SER A 92 6.91 -4.64 -2.61
CA SER A 92 8.22 -4.21 -3.09
C SER A 92 8.63 -5.01 -4.34
N THR A 93 9.83 -4.77 -4.82
CA THR A 93 10.44 -5.55 -5.89
C THR A 93 10.76 -7.00 -5.51
N GLU A 94 10.66 -7.36 -4.22
CA GLU A 94 10.87 -8.73 -3.73
C GLU A 94 9.67 -9.65 -3.98
N SER A 95 8.49 -9.05 -4.18
CA SER A 95 7.26 -9.77 -4.47
C SER A 95 6.73 -9.39 -5.86
N THR A 96 5.90 -10.24 -6.42
CA THR A 96 5.16 -9.98 -7.66
C THR A 96 3.66 -10.08 -7.40
N GLU A 97 2.84 -9.44 -8.23
CA GLU A 97 1.39 -9.62 -8.19
C GLU A 97 1.00 -11.10 -8.18
N SER A 98 1.61 -11.88 -9.08
CA SER A 98 1.31 -13.31 -9.22
C SER A 98 1.71 -14.12 -7.98
N SER A 99 2.86 -13.82 -7.36
CA SER A 99 3.28 -14.51 -6.14
C SER A 99 2.36 -14.22 -4.97
N LEU A 100 1.98 -12.94 -4.80
CA LEU A 100 1.08 -12.51 -3.71
C LEU A 100 -0.33 -13.10 -3.86
N ARG A 101 -0.88 -13.10 -5.08
CA ARG A 101 -2.17 -13.74 -5.36
C ARG A 101 -2.14 -15.22 -5.00
N LYS A 102 -1.16 -15.96 -5.52
CA LYS A 102 -1.00 -17.38 -5.27
C LYS A 102 -0.86 -17.71 -3.79
N GLU A 103 -0.07 -16.93 -3.07
CA GLU A 103 0.16 -17.13 -1.64
C GLU A 103 -1.10 -16.82 -0.82
N PHE A 104 -1.80 -15.73 -1.14
CA PHE A 104 -3.07 -15.38 -0.53
C PHE A 104 -4.13 -16.45 -0.76
N GLU A 105 -4.34 -16.85 -2.02
CA GLU A 105 -5.31 -17.89 -2.39
C GLU A 105 -4.97 -19.22 -1.72
N SER A 106 -3.69 -19.59 -1.61
CA SER A 106 -3.27 -20.78 -0.87
C SER A 106 -3.62 -20.74 0.62
N ILE A 107 -3.59 -19.55 1.24
CA ILE A 107 -4.03 -19.38 2.63
C ILE A 107 -5.54 -19.53 2.72
N VAL A 108 -6.29 -18.93 1.82
CA VAL A 108 -7.76 -19.03 1.79
C VAL A 108 -8.20 -20.47 1.53
N ASP A 109 -7.60 -21.14 0.53
CA ASP A 109 -7.88 -22.55 0.18
C ASP A 109 -7.57 -23.53 1.32
N SER A 110 -6.71 -23.14 2.26
CA SER A 110 -6.44 -23.95 3.46
C SER A 110 -7.58 -23.96 4.47
N LEU A 111 -8.58 -23.12 4.25
CA LEU A 111 -9.77 -23.00 5.10
C LEU A 111 -10.97 -23.46 4.26
N ASP A 112 -11.63 -24.49 4.68
CA ASP A 112 -12.70 -25.17 3.93
C ASP A 112 -13.99 -24.33 3.87
N PHE A 113 -14.03 -23.33 2.93
CA PHE A 113 -15.20 -22.50 2.64
C PHE A 113 -15.21 -21.97 1.20
N ASP A 114 -16.38 -21.65 0.70
CA ASP A 114 -16.55 -21.04 -0.63
C ASP A 114 -16.25 -19.54 -0.60
N TYR A 115 -15.57 -19.05 -1.64
CA TYR A 115 -15.24 -17.63 -1.76
C TYR A 115 -15.14 -17.18 -3.21
N GLU A 116 -15.26 -15.87 -3.42
CA GLU A 116 -14.93 -15.19 -4.66
C GLU A 116 -13.92 -14.08 -4.38
N ILE A 117 -12.93 -13.90 -5.24
CA ILE A 117 -11.93 -12.83 -5.12
C ILE A 117 -11.91 -12.01 -6.40
N GLU A 118 -12.05 -10.69 -6.25
CA GLU A 118 -11.75 -9.75 -7.31
C GLU A 118 -10.39 -9.08 -7.07
N TRP A 119 -9.48 -9.18 -8.04
CA TRP A 119 -8.15 -8.59 -7.97
C TRP A 119 -8.01 -7.36 -8.85
N ASN A 120 -7.57 -6.26 -8.27
CA ASN A 120 -7.31 -5.01 -8.99
C ASN A 120 -5.89 -4.52 -8.74
N LEU A 121 -5.04 -4.52 -9.77
CA LEU A 121 -3.68 -4.02 -9.72
C LEU A 121 -3.64 -2.52 -10.03
N SER A 122 -3.31 -1.69 -9.06
CA SER A 122 -3.22 -0.24 -9.28
C SER A 122 -1.90 0.22 -9.90
N GLY A 123 -0.85 -0.59 -9.82
CA GLY A 123 0.45 -0.28 -10.43
C GLY A 123 1.53 -1.34 -10.10
N LEU A 124 2.77 -1.18 -10.58
CA LEU A 124 3.93 -2.03 -10.28
C LEU A 124 5.02 -1.24 -9.54
N PRO A 125 5.82 -1.87 -8.65
CA PRO A 125 6.96 -1.20 -8.06
C PRO A 125 7.91 -0.71 -9.13
N TYR A 126 8.50 0.46 -8.91
CA TYR A 126 9.54 0.98 -9.78
C TYR A 126 10.71 1.48 -8.95
N LEU A 127 11.87 1.44 -9.52
CA LEU A 127 13.09 1.96 -8.92
C LEU A 127 13.88 2.70 -10.00
N THR A 128 14.22 3.94 -9.73
CA THR A 128 15.18 4.68 -10.55
C THR A 128 16.58 4.16 -10.25
N THR A 129 17.16 3.44 -11.20
CA THR A 129 18.51 2.84 -11.09
C THR A 129 19.61 3.75 -11.58
N GLU A 130 19.29 4.66 -12.52
CA GLU A 130 20.22 5.66 -13.01
C GLU A 130 20.45 6.77 -11.97
N ASN A 131 21.57 7.45 -12.06
CA ASN A 131 22.01 8.35 -11.00
C ASN A 131 22.04 9.83 -11.40
N THR A 132 21.85 10.18 -12.67
CA THR A 132 22.04 11.56 -13.16
C THR A 132 21.08 12.53 -12.47
N LEU A 133 19.78 12.31 -12.59
CA LEU A 133 18.78 13.17 -11.93
C LEU A 133 18.91 13.09 -10.40
N LYS A 134 19.15 11.89 -9.88
CA LYS A 134 19.31 11.68 -8.44
C LYS A 134 20.47 12.47 -7.84
N ASP A 135 21.61 12.47 -8.49
CA ASP A 135 22.80 13.19 -8.01
C ASP A 135 22.61 14.72 -8.11
N ILE A 136 22.00 15.21 -9.18
CA ILE A 136 21.62 16.63 -9.31
C ILE A 136 20.70 17.03 -8.15
N VAL A 137 19.63 16.29 -7.90
CA VAL A 137 18.67 16.63 -6.84
C VAL A 137 19.33 16.59 -5.45
N VAL A 138 20.15 15.58 -5.16
CA VAL A 138 20.88 15.48 -3.88
C VAL A 138 21.82 16.66 -3.67
N ASN A 139 22.57 17.04 -4.72
CA ASN A 139 23.50 18.17 -4.66
C ASN A 139 22.74 19.49 -4.49
N SER A 140 21.61 19.68 -5.19
CA SER A 140 20.77 20.87 -5.03
C SER A 140 20.16 20.97 -3.62
N ILE A 141 19.73 19.88 -3.03
CA ILE A 141 19.27 19.84 -1.63
C ILE A 141 20.41 20.24 -0.68
N LYS A 142 21.59 19.67 -0.88
CA LYS A 142 22.74 20.01 -0.05
C LYS A 142 23.13 21.48 -0.15
N LYS A 143 23.11 22.03 -1.36
CA LYS A 143 23.46 23.43 -1.64
C LYS A 143 22.43 24.40 -1.05
N GLU A 144 21.16 24.20 -1.28
CA GLU A 144 20.11 25.15 -0.91
C GLU A 144 19.63 24.98 0.56
N ALA A 145 19.64 23.75 1.08
CA ALA A 145 19.15 23.44 2.44
C ALA A 145 20.27 23.12 3.44
N GLY A 146 21.49 22.85 2.99
CA GLY A 146 22.62 22.48 3.86
C GLY A 146 22.52 21.10 4.51
N ILE A 147 21.59 20.25 4.06
CA ILE A 147 21.33 18.94 4.61
C ILE A 147 21.68 17.82 3.65
N ASP A 148 21.96 16.64 4.18
CA ASP A 148 22.11 15.43 3.39
C ASP A 148 20.73 14.80 3.18
N ALA A 149 20.38 14.51 1.93
CA ALA A 149 19.08 13.91 1.59
C ALA A 149 19.04 12.43 1.98
N ASP A 150 17.96 12.00 2.67
CA ASP A 150 17.68 10.59 2.88
C ASP A 150 17.05 10.01 1.61
N LYS A 151 17.68 8.97 1.07
CA LYS A 151 17.26 8.28 -0.16
C LYS A 151 16.57 6.99 0.23
N ASN A 152 15.28 6.93 0.03
CA ASN A 152 14.51 5.75 0.40
C ASN A 152 13.27 5.58 -0.49
N ALA A 153 12.64 4.43 -0.40
CA ALA A 153 11.38 4.11 -1.06
C ALA A 153 10.22 4.06 -0.05
N LYS A 154 10.18 4.98 0.91
CA LYS A 154 9.13 5.05 1.94
C LYS A 154 8.07 6.07 1.56
N GLY A 155 6.80 5.85 1.92
CA GLY A 155 5.71 6.79 1.85
C GLY A 155 4.50 6.31 1.02
N GLY A 156 3.64 7.19 0.40
CA GLY A 156 2.41 6.89 -0.34
C GLY A 156 2.66 6.63 -1.84
N THR A 157 1.71 6.15 -2.55
CA THR A 157 1.77 5.96 -4.00
C THR A 157 1.59 7.31 -4.71
N SER A 158 2.42 7.62 -5.69
CA SER A 158 2.30 8.81 -6.52
C SER A 158 1.97 8.48 -7.98
N ASP A 159 1.75 9.53 -8.76
CA ASP A 159 1.56 9.43 -10.22
C ASP A 159 2.86 9.08 -10.95
N GLY A 160 4.00 9.10 -10.28
CA GLY A 160 5.28 8.59 -10.79
C GLY A 160 5.18 7.18 -11.35
N ARG A 161 4.32 6.34 -10.78
CA ARG A 161 4.02 4.98 -11.27
C ARG A 161 3.57 4.92 -12.75
N PHE A 162 2.91 5.96 -13.24
CA PHE A 162 2.49 6.02 -14.65
C PHE A 162 3.67 6.43 -15.54
N ILE A 163 4.49 7.37 -15.07
CA ILE A 163 5.67 7.88 -15.77
C ILE A 163 6.77 6.80 -15.81
N ALA A 164 6.89 5.99 -14.77
CA ALA A 164 7.86 4.89 -14.70
C ALA A 164 7.81 3.92 -15.88
N LYS A 165 6.61 3.75 -16.49
CA LYS A 165 6.43 2.95 -17.70
C LYS A 165 7.16 3.51 -18.92
N MET A 166 7.53 4.80 -18.89
CA MET A 166 8.28 5.47 -19.97
C MET A 166 9.80 5.23 -19.86
N LYS A 167 10.25 4.48 -18.85
CA LYS A 167 11.68 4.19 -18.59
C LYS A 167 12.53 5.46 -18.44
N THR A 168 11.98 6.47 -17.81
CA THR A 168 12.69 7.70 -17.45
C THR A 168 13.06 7.70 -15.98
N GLU A 169 14.08 8.50 -15.62
CA GLU A 169 14.41 8.73 -14.22
C GLU A 169 13.28 9.48 -13.52
N ILE A 170 12.90 9.03 -12.34
CA ILE A 170 11.86 9.65 -11.54
C ILE A 170 12.38 9.83 -10.12
N ILE A 171 12.20 11.03 -9.61
CA ILE A 171 12.48 11.35 -8.22
C ILE A 171 11.30 12.14 -7.66
N GLU A 172 10.86 11.74 -6.50
CA GLU A 172 9.84 12.48 -5.77
C GLU A 172 10.49 13.28 -4.65
N LEU A 173 10.29 14.57 -4.72
CA LEU A 173 10.78 15.53 -3.74
C LEU A 173 9.63 16.44 -3.34
N GLY A 174 9.33 16.52 -2.06
CA GLY A 174 8.26 17.34 -1.52
C GLY A 174 8.58 17.92 -0.15
N PRO A 175 7.63 18.68 0.42
CA PRO A 175 7.76 19.18 1.79
C PRO A 175 7.68 18.04 2.80
N LEU A 176 7.95 18.34 4.07
CA LEU A 176 7.85 17.37 5.15
C LEU A 176 6.41 16.86 5.33
N ASN A 177 6.27 15.53 5.41
CA ASN A 177 4.98 14.84 5.51
C ASN A 177 4.46 14.68 6.96
N LYS A 178 4.78 15.59 7.88
CA LYS A 178 4.42 15.43 9.30
C LYS A 178 2.91 15.35 9.55
N THR A 179 2.13 16.03 8.73
CA THR A 179 0.68 16.17 8.90
C THR A 179 -0.12 15.57 7.74
N ILE A 180 0.54 14.83 6.83
CA ILE A 180 -0.12 14.22 5.68
C ILE A 180 -1.29 13.33 6.12
N HIS A 181 -2.45 13.49 5.47
CA HIS A 181 -3.71 12.79 5.76
C HIS A 181 -4.25 13.01 7.19
N GLN A 182 -3.80 14.03 7.90
CA GLN A 182 -4.33 14.41 9.21
C GLN A 182 -5.32 15.56 9.09
N ILE A 183 -6.16 15.72 10.12
CA ILE A 183 -6.97 16.93 10.27
C ILE A 183 -6.00 18.10 10.45
N ASP A 184 -6.29 19.23 9.77
CA ASP A 184 -5.41 20.41 9.72
C ASP A 184 -4.06 20.16 9.05
N GLU A 185 -4.03 19.34 8.00
CA GLU A 185 -2.84 19.15 7.16
C GLU A 185 -2.26 20.49 6.74
N CYS A 186 -0.97 20.67 7.00
CA CYS A 186 -0.31 21.94 6.76
C CYS A 186 1.15 21.77 6.34
N VAL A 187 1.68 22.84 5.70
CA VAL A 187 3.08 22.95 5.31
C VAL A 187 3.62 24.32 5.71
N SER A 188 4.90 24.39 6.06
CA SER A 188 5.59 25.65 6.35
C SER A 188 5.78 26.46 5.07
N ILE A 189 5.46 27.76 5.09
CA ILE A 189 5.74 28.68 3.97
C ILE A 189 7.24 28.74 3.70
N ALA A 190 8.08 28.73 4.73
CA ALA A 190 9.53 28.72 4.57
C ALA A 190 10.02 27.44 3.85
N ASP A 191 9.39 26.28 4.11
CA ASP A 191 9.73 25.03 3.44
C ASP A 191 9.32 25.06 1.96
N LEU A 192 8.20 25.71 1.62
CA LEU A 192 7.79 25.92 0.22
C LEU A 192 8.77 26.80 -0.55
N GLU A 193 9.23 27.91 0.06
CA GLU A 193 10.23 28.80 -0.55
C GLU A 193 11.56 28.07 -0.77
N LEU A 194 11.99 27.28 0.20
CA LEU A 194 13.20 26.48 0.08
C LEU A 194 13.07 25.42 -1.01
N LEU A 195 11.93 24.71 -1.05
CA LEU A 195 11.64 23.70 -2.08
C LEU A 195 11.65 24.31 -3.47
N LYS A 196 11.07 25.49 -3.65
CA LYS A 196 11.14 26.25 -4.90
C LYS A 196 12.58 26.50 -5.34
N ASN A 197 13.46 26.92 -4.42
CA ASN A 197 14.86 27.18 -4.72
C ASN A 197 15.60 25.90 -5.13
N ILE A 198 15.34 24.79 -4.47
CA ILE A 198 15.90 23.48 -4.84
C ILE A 198 15.47 23.10 -6.26
N TYR A 199 14.17 23.20 -6.60
CA TYR A 199 13.69 22.91 -7.95
C TYR A 199 14.31 23.83 -9.02
N LEU A 200 14.47 25.11 -8.71
CA LEU A 200 15.13 26.04 -9.63
C LEU A 200 16.60 25.67 -9.87
N ASP A 201 17.31 25.22 -8.84
CA ASP A 201 18.70 24.76 -8.97
C ASP A 201 18.77 23.48 -9.80
N VAL A 202 17.93 22.50 -9.51
CA VAL A 202 17.81 21.24 -10.31
C VAL A 202 17.58 21.56 -11.80
N LEU A 203 16.65 22.47 -12.12
CA LEU A 203 16.36 22.82 -13.51
C LEU A 203 17.55 23.52 -14.21
N LYS A 204 18.38 24.26 -13.48
CA LYS A 204 19.59 24.87 -14.03
C LYS A 204 20.69 23.84 -14.30
N GLU A 205 20.82 22.84 -13.46
CA GLU A 205 21.82 21.77 -13.60
C GLU A 205 21.43 20.74 -14.69
N LEU A 206 20.16 20.69 -15.09
CA LEU A 206 19.67 19.82 -16.17
C LEU A 206 19.84 20.45 -17.57
N ASN A 207 20.09 21.77 -17.68
CA ASN A 207 20.33 22.49 -18.95
C ASN A 207 21.82 22.68 -19.22
#